data_8d81b771aa8b55ffef151d96d6299e64
#
_entry.id   8d81b771aa8b55ffef151d96d6299e64
#
_cell.length_a   1.000
_cell.length_b   1.000
_cell.length_c   1.000
_cell.angle_alpha   90.00
_cell.angle_beta   90.00
_cell.angle_gamma   90.00
#
_symmetry.space_group_name_H-M   'P 1'
#
loop_
_entity.id
_entity.type
_entity.pdbx_description
1 polymer ?
#
loop_
_entity_poly.entity_id
_entity_poly.type
_entity_poly.pdbx_seq_one_letter_code
_entity_poly.pdbx_strand_id
1 'polypeptide(L)'
;MLLARTRLAPWTLLRSLHAIEAEHGRVRETRWGARTLDLDLVQYGVPGTPGEHVVTDPDLLLPHPRAADRAFVLEPWHLVDPEAVLRVGDAVVPVADRLEQLDRTGVRPGPDWRPTW
;
A
#
# COMPACT_ATOMS: atom_id res chain seq x y z
N MET A 1 -1.52 -6.59 -2.06
CA MET A 1 -1.23 -5.30 -2.75
C MET A 1 -2.26 -5.04 -3.83
N LEU A 2 -2.73 -3.83 -3.93
CA LEU A 2 -3.68 -3.41 -4.95
C LEU A 2 -3.12 -2.19 -5.68
N LEU A 3 -3.12 -2.23 -7.00
CA LEU A 3 -2.88 -1.06 -7.83
C LEU A 3 -4.23 -0.59 -8.38
N ALA A 4 -4.49 0.68 -8.29
CA ALA A 4 -5.73 1.26 -8.75
C ALA A 4 -5.47 2.56 -9.52
N ARG A 5 -6.38 2.89 -10.43
CA ARG A 5 -6.43 4.21 -11.06
C ARG A 5 -7.57 4.99 -10.45
N THR A 6 -7.32 6.25 -10.16
CA THR A 6 -8.34 7.10 -9.55
C THR A 6 -8.20 8.53 -10.06
N ARG A 7 -9.32 9.26 -10.04
CA ARG A 7 -9.35 10.71 -10.27
C ARG A 7 -9.40 11.47 -8.95
N LEU A 8 -9.50 10.74 -7.83
CA LEU A 8 -9.56 11.38 -6.51
C LEU A 8 -8.17 11.87 -6.11
N ALA A 9 -8.11 13.06 -5.55
CA ALA A 9 -6.89 13.54 -4.91
C ALA A 9 -6.55 12.67 -3.71
N PRO A 10 -5.28 12.63 -3.26
CA PRO A 10 -4.85 11.73 -2.18
C PRO A 10 -5.71 11.84 -0.91
N TRP A 11 -6.04 13.04 -0.47
CA TRP A 11 -6.86 13.23 0.74
C TRP A 11 -8.29 12.71 0.59
N THR A 12 -8.88 12.92 -0.58
CA THR A 12 -10.23 12.41 -0.86
C THR A 12 -10.23 10.89 -0.93
N LEU A 13 -9.20 10.32 -1.54
CA LEU A 13 -9.01 8.88 -1.59
C LEU A 13 -8.86 8.29 -0.19
N LEU A 14 -8.03 8.92 0.65
CA LEU A 14 -7.83 8.48 2.04
C LEU A 14 -9.16 8.45 2.80
N ARG A 15 -9.98 9.49 2.66
CA ARG A 15 -11.31 9.51 3.29
C ARG A 15 -12.21 8.39 2.79
N SER A 16 -12.16 8.09 1.50
CA SER A 16 -12.93 6.99 0.92
C SER A 16 -12.48 5.64 1.49
N LEU A 17 -11.17 5.44 1.65
CA LEU A 17 -10.64 4.22 2.25
C LEU A 17 -11.05 4.09 3.70
N HIS A 18 -11.00 5.17 4.48
CA HIS A 18 -11.46 5.17 5.88
C HIS A 18 -12.94 4.83 5.99
N ALA A 19 -13.76 5.33 5.06
CA ALA A 19 -15.18 5.00 5.02
C ALA A 19 -15.41 3.51 4.75
N ILE A 20 -14.65 2.92 3.85
CA ILE A 20 -14.72 1.48 3.55
C ILE A 20 -14.31 0.66 4.77
N GLU A 21 -13.22 1.04 5.44
CA GLU A 21 -12.77 0.38 6.67
C GLU A 21 -13.84 0.45 7.76
N ALA A 22 -14.43 1.63 7.96
CA ALA A 22 -15.47 1.83 8.96
C ALA A 22 -16.71 0.99 8.67
N GLU A 23 -17.11 0.88 7.41
CA GLU A 23 -18.23 0.05 6.99
C GLU A 23 -17.97 -1.42 7.30
N HIS A 24 -16.78 -1.93 7.00
CA HIS A 24 -16.41 -3.30 7.32
C HIS A 24 -16.26 -3.53 8.83
N GLY A 25 -15.80 -2.54 9.57
CA GLY A 25 -15.73 -2.61 11.02
C GLY A 25 -17.07 -2.69 11.72
N ARG A 26 -18.13 -2.11 11.13
CA ARG A 26 -19.48 -2.12 11.72
C ARG A 26 -20.13 -3.50 11.77
N VAL A 27 -19.72 -4.42 10.90
CA VAL A 27 -20.26 -5.79 10.91
C VAL A 27 -19.52 -6.69 11.87
N ARG A 28 -18.50 -6.19 12.58
CA ARG A 28 -17.79 -6.95 13.60
C ARG A 28 -18.62 -7.07 14.86
N GLU A 29 -18.90 -8.29 15.24
CA GLU A 29 -19.61 -8.61 16.49
C GLU A 29 -18.66 -8.83 17.66
N THR A 30 -17.40 -9.12 17.38
CA THR A 30 -16.40 -9.41 18.43
C THR A 30 -15.65 -8.15 18.83
N ARG A 31 -15.82 -7.78 20.08
CA ARG A 31 -15.20 -6.59 20.69
C ARG A 31 -13.67 -6.60 20.65
N TRP A 32 -13.08 -7.79 20.69
CA TRP A 32 -11.64 -8.00 20.78
C TRP A 32 -11.03 -8.57 19.49
N GLY A 33 -11.82 -8.71 18.45
CA GLY A 33 -11.35 -9.22 17.17
C GLY A 33 -10.44 -8.24 16.46
N ALA A 34 -9.50 -8.76 15.66
CA ALA A 34 -8.71 -7.95 14.76
C ALA A 34 -9.61 -7.15 13.80
N ARG A 35 -9.11 -6.03 13.28
CA ARG A 35 -9.85 -5.29 12.26
C ARG A 35 -10.10 -6.19 11.06
N THR A 36 -11.32 -6.09 10.51
CA THR A 36 -11.72 -6.87 9.34
C THR A 36 -10.96 -6.41 8.10
N LEU A 37 -10.66 -5.13 8.02
CA LEU A 37 -10.02 -4.51 6.86
C LEU A 37 -9.13 -3.37 7.31
N ASP A 38 -7.90 -3.36 6.81
CA ASP A 38 -6.93 -2.30 7.05
C ASP A 38 -6.36 -1.89 5.69
N LEU A 39 -6.61 -0.65 5.29
CA LEU A 39 -6.23 -0.11 3.98
C LEU A 39 -5.21 1.00 4.14
N ASP A 40 -4.00 0.78 3.65
CA ASP A 40 -2.93 1.75 3.67
C ASP A 40 -2.64 2.27 2.27
N LEU A 41 -2.50 3.60 2.14
CA LEU A 41 -1.95 4.20 0.93
C LEU A 41 -0.43 4.10 0.98
N VAL A 42 0.15 3.41 0.01
CA VAL A 42 1.60 3.21 -0.05
C VAL A 42 2.26 4.29 -0.89
N GLN A 43 1.74 4.55 -2.08
CA GLN A 43 2.30 5.53 -3.01
C GLN A 43 1.21 6.02 -3.95
N TYR A 44 1.28 7.28 -4.33
CA TYR A 44 0.35 7.91 -5.25
C TYR A 44 1.10 8.51 -6.43
N GLY A 45 0.80 8.02 -7.62
CA GLY A 45 1.48 8.40 -8.85
C GLY A 45 2.82 7.68 -9.03
N VAL A 46 3.40 7.85 -10.20
CA VAL A 46 4.71 7.25 -10.52
C VAL A 46 5.81 8.21 -10.11
N PRO A 47 6.75 7.80 -9.25
CA PRO A 47 7.85 8.66 -8.82
C PRO A 47 8.63 9.26 -10.00
N GLY A 48 8.94 10.54 -9.89
CA GLY A 48 9.67 11.26 -10.93
C GLY A 48 8.80 11.76 -12.08
N THR A 49 7.49 11.55 -12.03
CA THR A 49 6.54 12.05 -13.03
C THR A 49 5.66 13.16 -12.45
N PRO A 50 4.99 13.96 -13.30
CA PRO A 50 4.08 15.00 -12.81
C PRO A 50 2.90 14.49 -12.00
N GLY A 51 2.56 13.22 -12.11
CA GLY A 51 1.48 12.61 -11.34
C GLY A 51 1.86 12.18 -9.93
N GLU A 52 3.13 12.28 -9.58
CA GLU A 52 3.58 11.92 -8.24
C GLU A 52 3.08 12.91 -7.19
N HIS A 53 2.52 12.39 -6.11
CA HIS A 53 2.16 13.18 -4.93
C HIS A 53 3.02 12.74 -3.74
N VAL A 54 3.86 13.66 -3.26
CA VAL A 54 4.61 13.50 -2.02
C VAL A 54 3.91 14.35 -0.98
N VAL A 55 3.46 13.73 0.09
CA VAL A 55 2.69 14.37 1.15
C VAL A 55 3.37 14.11 2.49
N THR A 56 3.60 15.18 3.25
CA THR A 56 4.18 15.10 4.58
C THR A 56 3.22 15.77 5.55
N ASP A 57 2.31 15.00 6.08
CA ASP A 57 1.28 15.46 7.00
C ASP A 57 1.08 14.38 8.07
N PRO A 58 0.79 14.73 9.33
CA PRO A 58 0.57 13.73 10.38
C PRO A 58 -0.49 12.69 10.05
N ASP A 59 -1.50 13.06 9.25
CA ASP A 59 -2.61 12.17 8.92
C ASP A 59 -2.43 11.46 7.58
N LEU A 60 -1.48 11.90 6.75
CA LEU A 60 -1.20 11.27 5.46
C LEU A 60 0.26 11.46 5.07
N LEU A 61 0.99 10.37 4.98
CA LEU A 61 2.37 10.35 4.49
C LEU A 61 2.43 9.58 3.18
N LEU A 62 2.88 10.22 2.12
CA LEU A 62 3.11 9.59 0.82
C LEU A 62 4.51 9.92 0.31
N PRO A 63 5.30 8.93 -0.05
CA PRO A 63 5.03 7.50 0.11
C PRO A 63 4.94 7.09 1.58
N HIS A 64 4.31 5.95 1.83
CA HIS A 64 4.23 5.41 3.20
C HIS A 64 5.66 5.25 3.76
N PRO A 65 5.94 5.80 4.96
CA PRO A 65 7.32 5.95 5.43
C PRO A 65 8.04 4.63 5.70
N ARG A 66 7.29 3.55 5.92
CA ARG A 66 7.86 2.23 6.21
C ARG A 66 7.79 1.24 5.05
N ALA A 67 7.19 1.63 3.93
CA ALA A 67 7.00 0.70 2.81
C ALA A 67 8.33 0.13 2.31
N ALA A 68 9.35 0.98 2.19
CA ALA A 68 10.66 0.59 1.68
C ALA A 68 11.41 -0.41 2.59
N ASP A 69 10.99 -0.56 3.84
CA ASP A 69 11.63 -1.43 4.83
C ASP A 69 10.83 -2.70 5.12
N ARG A 70 9.69 -2.88 4.42
CA ARG A 70 8.78 -4.00 4.69
C ARG A 70 8.67 -4.94 3.51
N ALA A 71 9.31 -6.09 3.62
CA ALA A 71 9.24 -7.11 2.57
C ALA A 71 7.79 -7.55 2.31
N PHE A 72 6.94 -7.59 3.33
CA PHE A 72 5.53 -7.97 3.18
C PHE A 72 4.69 -6.91 2.44
N VAL A 73 5.26 -5.72 2.19
CA VAL A 73 4.67 -4.72 1.29
C VAL A 73 5.27 -4.85 -0.11
N LEU A 74 6.59 -4.94 -0.20
CA LEU A 74 7.30 -4.93 -1.48
C LEU A 74 7.14 -6.22 -2.28
N GLU A 75 7.06 -7.38 -1.62
CA GLU A 75 6.89 -8.66 -2.29
C GLU A 75 5.58 -8.73 -3.08
N PRO A 76 4.40 -8.47 -2.47
CA PRO A 76 3.16 -8.45 -3.22
C PRO A 76 3.10 -7.32 -4.24
N TRP A 77 3.76 -6.19 -4.00
CA TRP A 77 3.85 -5.11 -4.97
C TRP A 77 4.60 -5.56 -6.22
N HIS A 78 5.76 -6.19 -6.02
CA HIS A 78 6.55 -6.74 -7.13
C HIS A 78 5.77 -7.78 -7.93
N LEU A 79 4.95 -8.60 -7.27
CA LEU A 79 4.13 -9.60 -7.93
C LEU A 79 3.05 -9.00 -8.83
N VAL A 80 2.42 -7.90 -8.44
CA VAL A 80 1.38 -7.26 -9.25
C VAL A 80 1.94 -6.29 -10.27
N ASP A 81 3.15 -5.77 -10.05
CA ASP A 81 3.83 -4.86 -10.97
C ASP A 81 5.34 -5.07 -10.90
N PRO A 82 5.89 -5.98 -11.73
CA PRO A 82 7.32 -6.27 -11.72
C PRO A 82 8.23 -5.08 -12.06
N GLU A 83 7.68 -4.06 -12.71
CA GLU A 83 8.44 -2.87 -13.10
C GLU A 83 8.21 -1.69 -12.15
N ALA A 84 7.52 -1.90 -11.05
CA ALA A 84 7.25 -0.85 -10.08
C ALA A 84 8.53 -0.21 -9.55
N VAL A 85 8.45 1.11 -9.36
CA VAL A 85 9.48 1.90 -8.71
C VAL A 85 8.88 2.60 -7.50
N LEU A 86 9.69 2.86 -6.49
CA LEU A 86 9.25 3.59 -5.31
C LEU A 86 10.24 4.71 -4.99
N ARG A 87 9.71 5.74 -4.34
CA ARG A 87 10.55 6.82 -3.80
C ARG A 87 11.08 6.42 -2.43
N VAL A 88 12.41 6.51 -2.28
CA VAL A 88 13.09 6.30 -1.00
C VAL A 88 13.94 7.55 -0.75
N GLY A 89 13.48 8.45 0.12
CA GLY A 89 14.10 9.76 0.29
C GLY A 89 14.07 10.56 -1.02
N ASP A 90 15.23 10.97 -1.49
CA ASP A 90 15.36 11.71 -2.76
C ASP A 90 15.57 10.78 -3.98
N ALA A 91 15.69 9.49 -3.75
CA ALA A 91 15.94 8.52 -4.81
C ALA A 91 14.66 7.84 -5.28
N VAL A 92 14.66 7.43 -6.53
CA VAL A 92 13.63 6.56 -7.10
C VAL A 92 14.31 5.22 -7.41
N VAL A 93 13.84 4.16 -6.79
CA VAL A 93 14.46 2.83 -6.90
C VAL A 93 13.44 1.79 -7.36
N PRO A 94 13.87 0.79 -8.15
CA PRO A 94 13.01 -0.33 -8.47
C PRO A 94 12.61 -1.10 -7.20
N VAL A 95 11.35 -1.46 -7.10
CA VAL A 95 10.85 -2.29 -5.98
C VAL A 95 11.62 -3.61 -5.92
N ALA A 96 11.89 -4.21 -7.08
CA ALA A 96 12.67 -5.45 -7.17
C ALA A 96 14.06 -5.32 -6.51
N ASP A 97 14.75 -4.21 -6.78
CA ASP A 97 16.09 -3.98 -6.23
C ASP A 97 16.05 -3.76 -4.71
N ARG A 98 15.08 -3.00 -4.25
CA ARG A 98 14.92 -2.76 -2.83
C ARG A 98 14.57 -4.03 -2.07
N LEU A 99 13.73 -4.87 -2.67
CA LEU A 99 13.31 -6.14 -2.10
C LEU A 99 14.50 -7.08 -1.87
N GLU A 100 15.48 -7.10 -2.79
CA GLU A 100 16.69 -7.90 -2.64
C GLU A 100 17.54 -7.51 -1.44
N GLN A 101 17.41 -6.28 -0.97
CA GLN A 101 18.17 -5.76 0.18
C GLN A 101 17.52 -6.09 1.52
N LEU A 102 16.28 -6.59 1.51
CA LEU A 102 15.51 -6.84 2.73
C LEU A 102 15.52 -8.31 3.12
N ASP A 103 15.35 -8.54 4.41
CA ASP A 103 15.07 -9.88 4.93
C ASP A 103 13.63 -10.26 4.55
N ARG A 104 13.51 -11.33 3.79
CA ARG A 104 12.24 -11.84 3.28
C ARG A 104 11.74 -13.05 4.08
N THR A 105 12.41 -13.37 5.17
CA THR A 105 12.03 -14.47 6.06
C THR A 105 10.60 -14.24 6.59
N GLY A 106 9.76 -15.25 6.45
CA GLY A 106 8.37 -15.16 6.89
C GLY A 106 7.40 -14.58 5.87
N VAL A 107 7.89 -14.06 4.75
CA VAL A 107 7.03 -13.63 3.65
C VAL A 107 6.83 -14.80 2.70
N ARG A 108 5.60 -15.29 2.58
CA ARG A 108 5.25 -16.46 1.76
C ARG A 108 3.97 -16.19 0.99
N PRO A 109 3.80 -16.84 -0.18
CA PRO A 109 2.51 -16.82 -0.84
C PRO A 109 1.44 -17.41 0.08
N GLY A 110 0.31 -16.73 0.16
CA GLY A 110 -0.87 -17.29 0.80
C GLY A 110 -1.60 -18.26 -0.14
N PRO A 111 -2.75 -18.79 0.29
CA PRO A 111 -3.60 -19.58 -0.61
C PRO A 111 -4.06 -18.71 -1.77
N ASP A 112 -4.34 -19.35 -2.90
CA ASP A 112 -4.87 -18.65 -4.07
C ASP A 112 -6.15 -17.91 -3.70
N TRP A 113 -6.10 -16.59 -3.85
CA TRP A 113 -7.28 -15.78 -3.61
C TRP A 113 -8.04 -15.59 -4.91
N ARG A 114 -9.32 -15.85 -4.85
CA ARG A 114 -10.22 -15.62 -5.98
C ARG A 114 -11.43 -14.84 -5.51
N PRO A 115 -11.79 -13.78 -6.22
CA PRO A 115 -13.02 -13.06 -5.90
C PRO A 115 -14.24 -13.96 -6.09
N THR A 116 -15.24 -13.73 -5.26
CA THR A 116 -16.48 -14.52 -5.26
C THR A 116 -17.62 -13.82 -6.00
N TRP A 117 -17.34 -12.66 -6.59
CA TRP A 117 -18.32 -11.98 -7.43
C TRP A 117 -18.35 -12.48 -8.86
#